data_d7f8d0813980a8010fc54fe13eb288ca
#
_entry.id   d7f8d0813980a8010fc54fe13eb288ca
#
_cell.length_a   1.000
_cell.length_b   1.000
_cell.length_c   1.000
_cell.angle_alpha   90.00
_cell.angle_beta   90.00
_cell.angle_gamma   90.00
#
_symmetry.space_group_name_H-M   'P 1'
#
loop_
_entity.id
_entity.type
_entity.pdbx_description
1 polymer ?
#
loop_
_entity_poly.entity_id
_entity_poly.type
_entity_poly.pdbx_seq_one_letter_code
_entity_poly.pdbx_strand_id
1 'polypeptide(L)'
;MGNEVDDVAETDRAWWKEAVVYQIYPRSFKDSNGDGVGDIPGIIEKVEYLDALGIDVVWLCPVYDSPNADNGYDIRDYRSIMDEMGSMDDWERLLAALHDRDIKLVMDLVVNHTSDEHEWFQKSRREEDGYEDYYHWVEGDPDQPPNNWESYFGGPAWSYDETREAWYLHLFDEKQPDLNWRNPDVRADIYETVDWWLQKGIDGFRMDVINLLSKPEGYPDGEIEGYPTGREHFVDGPRIHEYLRELYEETYANYDVMTVGEMVDLDVETANAYLGEDGDGLDMVFHFDHTFIDFGPDGRWDVGEWSVSDFEEIFTEWQTGLDETSWDGLYWENHDQPRVVSRFGDDEQYRYESATMLATLLFGLRGTPYVYQGQEIGMTNADFESLEAVRDVDTRRPIEIMLEEGEIDSYQQIRDVVNYRSRDHARTPMQWSDEENAGFTDGDPWIKVNDNYADINVESARSADRSVWWYYRELIDLRGDEETLVYGEYDLLDVPDPVYAFTRTLGDDELLVVLNWSDQEQSSSLSVEDGTLLVGNYSGIETTLGETLRPYEARIYRL
;
A
#
# COMPACT_ATOMS: atom_id res chain seq x y z
N MET A 1 -23.85 -15.02 -39.20
CA MET A 1 -24.34 -14.43 -37.97
C MET A 1 -23.04 -14.24 -37.20
N GLY A 2 -22.58 -12.98 -37.13
CA GLY A 2 -21.39 -12.67 -36.37
C GLY A 2 -21.71 -12.92 -34.90
N ASN A 3 -20.83 -13.57 -34.19
CA ASN A 3 -20.85 -13.62 -32.73
C ASN A 3 -20.60 -12.18 -32.29
N GLU A 4 -21.60 -11.56 -31.65
CA GLU A 4 -21.36 -10.45 -30.75
C GLU A 4 -20.60 -11.10 -29.58
N VAL A 5 -19.29 -10.88 -29.50
CA VAL A 5 -18.55 -10.99 -28.26
C VAL A 5 -19.24 -9.98 -27.34
N ASP A 6 -19.65 -10.39 -26.15
CA ASP A 6 -20.13 -9.45 -25.14
C ASP A 6 -18.91 -8.59 -24.71
N ASP A 7 -18.63 -7.55 -25.53
CA ASP A 7 -17.66 -6.51 -25.17
C ASP A 7 -18.14 -5.86 -23.87
N VAL A 8 -17.20 -5.60 -22.96
CA VAL A 8 -17.46 -4.79 -21.75
C VAL A 8 -18.19 -3.52 -22.15
N ALA A 9 -19.33 -3.25 -21.54
CA ALA A 9 -20.09 -2.06 -21.87
C ALA A 9 -19.20 -0.81 -21.68
N GLU A 10 -19.27 0.16 -22.60
CA GLU A 10 -18.44 1.38 -22.54
C GLU A 10 -18.66 2.15 -21.22
N THR A 11 -19.83 1.95 -20.57
CA THR A 11 -20.19 2.51 -19.27
C THR A 11 -19.49 1.85 -18.07
N ASP A 12 -18.96 0.63 -18.24
CA ASP A 12 -18.34 -0.14 -17.15
C ASP A 12 -16.81 -0.02 -17.15
N ARG A 13 -16.27 0.61 -18.22
CA ARG A 13 -14.85 0.90 -18.34
C ARG A 13 -14.47 2.14 -17.56
N ALA A 14 -13.37 2.04 -16.83
CA ALA A 14 -12.72 3.18 -16.20
C ALA A 14 -11.21 3.04 -16.40
N TRP A 15 -10.51 4.15 -16.70
CA TRP A 15 -9.08 4.12 -16.96
C TRP A 15 -8.28 3.54 -15.78
N TRP A 16 -8.72 3.78 -14.55
CA TRP A 16 -8.06 3.27 -13.35
C TRP A 16 -8.27 1.76 -13.13
N LYS A 17 -9.33 1.15 -13.68
CA LYS A 17 -9.52 -0.32 -13.67
C LYS A 17 -8.50 -1.01 -14.58
N GLU A 18 -8.16 -0.38 -15.69
CA GLU A 18 -7.25 -0.91 -16.71
C GLU A 18 -5.77 -0.63 -16.36
N ALA A 19 -5.52 0.34 -15.50
CA ALA A 19 -4.19 0.82 -15.14
C ALA A 19 -3.36 -0.18 -14.30
N VAL A 20 -2.05 0.02 -14.36
CA VAL A 20 -1.06 -0.52 -13.41
C VAL A 20 -0.44 0.65 -12.66
N VAL A 21 -0.53 0.61 -11.33
CA VAL A 21 -0.02 1.67 -10.46
C VAL A 21 1.36 1.29 -9.92
N TYR A 22 2.30 2.24 -9.97
CA TYR A 22 3.61 2.09 -9.35
C TYR A 22 3.74 3.03 -8.16
N GLN A 23 3.94 2.47 -6.97
CA GLN A 23 4.10 3.26 -5.75
C GLN A 23 5.55 3.68 -5.56
N ILE A 24 5.77 4.99 -5.38
CA ILE A 24 7.06 5.58 -5.04
C ILE A 24 7.04 6.07 -3.59
N TYR A 25 8.02 5.57 -2.81
CA TYR A 25 8.41 6.12 -1.51
C TYR A 25 9.61 7.06 -1.74
N PRO A 26 9.38 8.38 -1.84
CA PRO A 26 10.35 9.34 -2.39
C PRO A 26 11.72 9.29 -1.71
N ARG A 27 11.68 9.26 -0.39
CA ARG A 27 12.85 9.27 0.51
C ARG A 27 13.89 8.17 0.19
N SER A 28 13.45 7.07 -0.40
CA SER A 28 14.27 5.91 -0.75
C SER A 28 14.32 5.59 -2.24
N PHE A 29 13.76 6.44 -3.11
CA PHE A 29 13.74 6.15 -4.54
C PHE A 29 15.03 6.54 -5.25
N LYS A 30 15.41 7.82 -5.23
CA LYS A 30 16.66 8.34 -5.80
C LYS A 30 17.01 9.69 -5.20
N ASP A 31 18.22 9.81 -4.68
CA ASP A 31 18.80 11.05 -4.24
C ASP A 31 19.56 11.71 -5.40
N SER A 32 19.23 12.96 -5.71
CA SER A 32 19.84 13.75 -6.79
C SER A 32 20.93 14.72 -6.30
N ASN A 33 20.91 15.06 -5.02
CA ASN A 33 21.73 16.13 -4.45
C ASN A 33 22.89 15.65 -3.54
N GLY A 34 22.87 14.34 -3.17
CA GLY A 34 23.92 13.70 -2.38
C GLY A 34 23.80 13.93 -0.87
N ASP A 35 22.62 14.27 -0.36
CA ASP A 35 22.38 14.41 1.08
C ASP A 35 21.96 13.12 1.78
N GLY A 36 21.76 12.05 1.03
CA GLY A 36 21.42 10.72 1.51
C GLY A 36 19.92 10.44 1.56
N VAL A 37 19.07 11.40 1.16
CA VAL A 37 17.62 11.29 1.12
C VAL A 37 17.16 11.42 -0.33
N GLY A 38 16.26 10.53 -0.76
CA GLY A 38 15.67 10.63 -2.10
C GLY A 38 14.78 11.86 -2.23
N ASP A 39 14.71 12.41 -3.44
CA ASP A 39 14.05 13.68 -3.71
C ASP A 39 13.25 13.66 -5.03
N ILE A 40 12.42 14.67 -5.24
CA ILE A 40 11.61 14.85 -6.45
C ILE A 40 12.48 14.98 -7.72
N PRO A 41 13.57 15.75 -7.73
CA PRO A 41 14.49 15.75 -8.86
C PRO A 41 15.06 14.38 -9.20
N GLY A 42 15.36 13.55 -8.20
CA GLY A 42 15.79 12.16 -8.39
C GLY A 42 14.70 11.28 -9.00
N ILE A 43 13.43 11.50 -8.64
CA ILE A 43 12.30 10.82 -9.31
C ILE A 43 12.23 11.24 -10.78
N ILE A 44 12.40 12.54 -11.09
CA ILE A 44 12.41 13.05 -12.48
C ILE A 44 13.49 12.36 -13.31
N GLU A 45 14.68 12.11 -12.74
CA GLU A 45 15.77 11.38 -13.42
C GLU A 45 15.37 9.94 -13.82
N LYS A 46 14.36 9.37 -13.15
CA LYS A 46 13.91 7.98 -13.33
C LYS A 46 12.57 7.85 -14.06
N VAL A 47 11.96 8.93 -14.53
CA VAL A 47 10.69 8.87 -15.28
C VAL A 47 10.82 8.02 -16.55
N GLU A 48 11.98 8.03 -17.22
CA GLU A 48 12.24 7.17 -18.39
C GLU A 48 12.27 5.66 -17.99
N TYR A 49 12.67 5.34 -16.76
CA TYR A 49 12.62 3.96 -16.25
C TYR A 49 11.18 3.52 -16.02
N LEU A 50 10.34 4.38 -15.45
CA LEU A 50 8.92 4.12 -15.21
C LEU A 50 8.16 3.92 -16.53
N ASP A 51 8.39 4.78 -17.52
CA ASP A 51 7.85 4.65 -18.88
C ASP A 51 8.31 3.34 -19.55
N ALA A 52 9.60 2.98 -19.41
CA ALA A 52 10.14 1.73 -19.95
C ALA A 52 9.58 0.47 -19.26
N LEU A 53 9.15 0.54 -18.00
CA LEU A 53 8.45 -0.53 -17.32
C LEU A 53 7.01 -0.69 -17.83
N GLY A 54 6.40 0.40 -18.31
CA GLY A 54 5.07 0.40 -18.92
C GLY A 54 3.94 0.66 -17.91
N ILE A 55 4.23 1.32 -16.80
CA ILE A 55 3.20 1.67 -15.79
C ILE A 55 2.35 2.85 -16.26
N ASP A 56 1.11 2.91 -15.79
CA ASP A 56 0.13 3.93 -16.19
C ASP A 56 0.00 5.05 -15.16
N VAL A 57 0.25 4.74 -13.89
CA VAL A 57 0.05 5.64 -12.76
C VAL A 57 1.21 5.59 -11.80
N VAL A 58 1.67 6.72 -11.32
CA VAL A 58 2.54 6.85 -10.14
C VAL A 58 1.68 7.23 -8.94
N TRP A 59 1.69 6.41 -7.88
CA TRP A 59 1.29 6.84 -6.56
C TRP A 59 2.53 7.35 -5.82
N LEU A 60 2.53 8.63 -5.49
CA LEU A 60 3.59 9.31 -4.76
C LEU A 60 3.24 9.41 -3.28
N CYS A 61 3.99 8.69 -2.41
CA CYS A 61 3.87 8.87 -0.96
C CYS A 61 4.15 10.32 -0.55
N PRO A 62 3.74 10.77 0.67
CA PRO A 62 3.74 12.16 1.03
C PRO A 62 5.07 12.88 0.81
N VAL A 63 5.01 14.00 0.10
CA VAL A 63 6.11 14.96 -0.12
C VAL A 63 5.81 16.33 0.48
N TYR A 64 4.68 16.45 1.17
CA TYR A 64 4.26 17.67 1.85
C TYR A 64 5.25 18.07 2.95
N ASP A 65 5.24 19.34 3.32
CA ASP A 65 6.07 19.81 4.44
C ASP A 65 5.71 19.08 5.73
N SER A 66 6.70 18.40 6.32
CA SER A 66 6.55 17.52 7.48
C SER A 66 7.81 17.59 8.36
N PRO A 67 7.69 17.54 9.68
CA PRO A 67 8.83 17.34 10.58
C PRO A 67 9.37 15.89 10.59
N ASN A 68 8.74 14.96 9.87
CA ASN A 68 9.16 13.57 9.72
C ASN A 68 9.12 12.73 11.02
N ALA A 69 8.16 12.97 11.89
CA ALA A 69 7.93 12.09 13.03
C ALA A 69 7.46 10.70 12.55
N ASP A 70 6.66 10.66 11.49
CA ASP A 70 6.24 9.45 10.78
C ASP A 70 6.50 9.55 9.26
N ASN A 71 7.73 9.92 8.92
CA ASN A 71 8.26 9.88 7.54
C ASN A 71 7.36 10.53 6.46
N GLY A 72 6.73 11.68 6.78
CA GLY A 72 5.91 12.46 5.86
C GLY A 72 4.42 12.38 6.15
N TYR A 73 3.94 11.39 6.92
CA TYR A 73 2.53 11.26 7.29
C TYR A 73 2.11 12.21 8.44
N ASP A 74 3.02 12.87 9.09
CA ASP A 74 2.80 13.97 10.03
C ASP A 74 2.91 15.33 9.31
N ILE A 75 1.85 15.73 8.58
CA ILE A 75 1.86 16.90 7.69
C ILE A 75 1.77 18.21 8.47
N ARG A 76 2.76 19.12 8.24
CA ARG A 76 2.81 20.46 8.81
C ARG A 76 2.17 21.52 7.91
N ASP A 77 2.29 21.35 6.58
CA ASP A 77 1.64 22.23 5.59
C ASP A 77 1.31 21.44 4.33
N TYR A 78 0.01 21.29 4.03
CA TYR A 78 -0.48 20.54 2.87
C TYR A 78 -0.17 21.20 1.52
N ARG A 79 0.19 22.48 1.47
CA ARG A 79 0.41 23.25 0.24
C ARG A 79 1.87 23.60 0.01
N SER A 80 2.77 23.04 0.80
CA SER A 80 4.21 23.20 0.71
C SER A 80 4.88 21.86 0.49
N ILE A 81 5.95 21.85 -0.28
CA ILE A 81 6.81 20.66 -0.44
C ILE A 81 7.91 20.74 0.63
N MET A 82 8.23 19.60 1.24
CA MET A 82 9.30 19.44 2.21
C MET A 82 10.65 19.84 1.59
N ASP A 83 11.41 20.68 2.27
CA ASP A 83 12.68 21.24 1.74
C ASP A 83 13.66 20.13 1.30
N GLU A 84 13.72 18.99 1.99
CA GLU A 84 14.59 17.87 1.63
C GLU A 84 14.10 17.09 0.40
N MET A 85 12.80 17.17 0.06
CA MET A 85 12.21 16.56 -1.13
C MET A 85 12.30 17.47 -2.37
N GLY A 86 12.59 18.76 -2.20
CA GLY A 86 12.68 19.74 -3.28
C GLY A 86 11.74 20.91 -3.11
N SER A 87 11.19 21.39 -4.21
CA SER A 87 10.33 22.57 -4.25
C SER A 87 9.02 22.30 -5.01
N MET A 88 8.04 23.21 -4.90
CA MET A 88 6.83 23.16 -5.70
C MET A 88 7.13 23.24 -7.21
N ASP A 89 8.16 23.99 -7.62
CA ASP A 89 8.60 24.04 -9.03
C ASP A 89 9.15 22.66 -9.48
N ASP A 90 9.81 21.90 -8.60
CA ASP A 90 10.27 20.53 -8.89
C ASP A 90 9.08 19.58 -9.00
N TRP A 91 8.09 19.70 -8.13
CA TRP A 91 6.87 18.91 -8.18
C TRP A 91 6.07 19.18 -9.48
N GLU A 92 5.91 20.44 -9.87
CA GLU A 92 5.25 20.79 -11.13
C GLU A 92 6.02 20.24 -12.35
N ARG A 93 7.36 20.19 -12.29
CA ARG A 93 8.19 19.53 -13.31
C ARG A 93 8.01 18.02 -13.34
N LEU A 94 7.87 17.37 -12.17
CA LEU A 94 7.59 15.93 -12.09
C LEU A 94 6.24 15.62 -12.74
N LEU A 95 5.18 16.33 -12.35
CA LEU A 95 3.85 16.18 -12.95
C LEU A 95 3.89 16.31 -14.47
N ALA A 96 4.55 17.36 -14.98
CA ALA A 96 4.69 17.56 -16.42
C ALA A 96 5.49 16.44 -17.10
N ALA A 97 6.56 15.94 -16.47
CA ALA A 97 7.39 14.88 -17.03
C ALA A 97 6.67 13.52 -17.10
N LEU A 98 5.78 13.24 -16.13
CA LEU A 98 4.91 12.06 -16.13
C LEU A 98 3.82 12.20 -17.20
N HIS A 99 3.10 13.31 -17.23
CA HIS A 99 2.03 13.57 -18.21
C HIS A 99 2.54 13.62 -19.66
N ASP A 100 3.78 14.08 -19.89
CA ASP A 100 4.43 14.03 -21.23
C ASP A 100 4.63 12.58 -21.75
N ARG A 101 4.43 11.59 -20.88
CA ARG A 101 4.51 10.14 -21.18
C ARG A 101 3.21 9.39 -20.95
N ASP A 102 2.11 10.13 -20.84
CA ASP A 102 0.78 9.58 -20.52
C ASP A 102 0.73 8.82 -19.18
N ILE A 103 1.68 9.07 -18.25
CA ILE A 103 1.69 8.53 -16.89
C ILE A 103 0.97 9.52 -15.97
N LYS A 104 -0.01 9.02 -15.23
CA LYS A 104 -0.82 9.80 -14.28
C LYS A 104 -0.12 9.92 -12.92
N LEU A 105 -0.48 10.93 -12.13
CA LEU A 105 0.04 11.15 -10.79
C LEU A 105 -1.08 11.15 -9.74
N VAL A 106 -1.01 10.19 -8.83
CA VAL A 106 -1.86 10.09 -7.64
C VAL A 106 -1.07 10.50 -6.42
N MET A 107 -1.62 11.42 -5.62
CA MET A 107 -1.00 11.92 -4.39
C MET A 107 -1.61 11.24 -3.16
N ASP A 108 -0.85 11.19 -2.08
CA ASP A 108 -1.36 10.73 -0.79
C ASP A 108 -2.22 11.83 -0.14
N LEU A 109 -3.40 11.49 0.39
CA LEU A 109 -4.28 12.40 1.11
C LEU A 109 -4.40 11.95 2.56
N VAL A 110 -3.66 12.58 3.44
CA VAL A 110 -3.63 12.30 4.88
C VAL A 110 -4.50 13.31 5.60
N VAL A 111 -5.73 12.94 5.95
CA VAL A 111 -6.74 13.87 6.49
C VAL A 111 -7.40 13.38 7.79
N ASN A 112 -6.95 12.24 8.32
CA ASN A 112 -7.34 11.83 9.66
C ASN A 112 -6.65 12.69 10.74
N HIS A 113 -5.40 13.06 10.53
CA HIS A 113 -4.53 13.77 11.46
C HIS A 113 -3.60 14.75 10.75
N THR A 114 -2.92 15.60 11.51
CA THR A 114 -1.84 16.46 11.03
C THR A 114 -0.62 16.32 11.94
N SER A 115 0.50 16.97 11.58
CA SER A 115 1.56 17.20 12.57
C SER A 115 1.07 18.05 13.74
N ASP A 116 1.63 17.83 14.94
CA ASP A 116 1.47 18.75 16.08
C ASP A 116 2.10 20.13 15.82
N GLU A 117 2.95 20.26 14.79
CA GLU A 117 3.51 21.53 14.32
C GLU A 117 2.62 22.25 13.30
N HIS A 118 1.53 21.62 12.81
CA HIS A 118 0.59 22.25 11.88
C HIS A 118 -0.02 23.53 12.49
N GLU A 119 -0.21 24.55 11.66
CA GLU A 119 -0.74 25.85 12.12
C GLU A 119 -2.09 25.70 12.82
N TRP A 120 -2.96 24.80 12.34
CA TRP A 120 -4.27 24.52 12.95
C TRP A 120 -4.12 23.97 14.37
N PHE A 121 -3.21 23.00 14.59
CA PHE A 121 -2.98 22.46 15.92
C PHE A 121 -2.40 23.52 16.87
N GLN A 122 -1.44 24.30 16.40
CA GLN A 122 -0.83 25.36 17.19
C GLN A 122 -1.82 26.47 17.58
N LYS A 123 -2.81 26.77 16.74
CA LYS A 123 -3.91 27.71 17.05
C LYS A 123 -4.93 27.07 18.00
N SER A 124 -5.35 25.83 17.71
CA SER A 124 -6.29 25.07 18.55
C SER A 124 -5.76 24.87 19.97
N ARG A 125 -4.49 24.52 20.09
CA ARG A 125 -3.76 24.40 21.35
C ARG A 125 -3.79 25.66 22.21
N ARG A 126 -3.81 26.84 21.57
CA ARG A 126 -3.90 28.16 22.25
C ARG A 126 -5.32 28.71 22.35
N GLU A 127 -6.32 27.92 21.98
CA GLU A 127 -7.73 28.31 21.95
C GLU A 127 -7.95 29.62 21.15
N GLU A 128 -7.27 29.75 20.01
CA GLU A 128 -7.46 30.91 19.13
C GLU A 128 -8.86 30.85 18.50
N ASP A 129 -9.53 32.02 18.46
CA ASP A 129 -10.90 32.20 17.98
C ASP A 129 -11.12 31.53 16.60
N GLY A 130 -12.02 30.54 16.55
CA GLY A 130 -12.36 29.74 15.38
C GLY A 130 -11.55 28.46 15.18
N TYR A 131 -10.51 28.21 15.99
CA TYR A 131 -9.68 27.00 15.93
C TYR A 131 -9.82 26.09 17.16
N GLU A 132 -10.63 26.47 18.14
CA GLU A 132 -10.71 25.78 19.42
C GLU A 132 -11.03 24.29 19.27
N ASP A 133 -11.90 23.91 18.32
CA ASP A 133 -12.42 22.56 18.13
C ASP A 133 -11.92 21.90 16.82
N TYR A 134 -10.75 22.29 16.31
CA TYR A 134 -10.16 21.65 15.11
C TYR A 134 -9.67 20.23 15.38
N TYR A 135 -9.34 19.94 16.63
CA TYR A 135 -8.89 18.62 17.08
C TYR A 135 -9.80 18.09 18.18
N HIS A 136 -9.65 16.82 18.51
CA HIS A 136 -10.40 16.20 19.59
C HIS A 136 -9.74 16.53 20.95
N TRP A 137 -10.34 17.44 21.70
CA TRP A 137 -9.87 17.85 23.02
C TRP A 137 -10.83 17.42 24.13
N VAL A 138 -10.28 16.97 25.28
CA VAL A 138 -11.03 16.62 26.48
C VAL A 138 -10.37 17.21 27.71
N GLU A 139 -11.08 18.10 28.44
CA GLU A 139 -10.62 18.60 29.73
C GLU A 139 -10.60 17.47 30.77
N GLY A 140 -9.59 17.43 31.64
CA GLY A 140 -9.49 16.38 32.66
C GLY A 140 -8.24 16.46 33.52
N ASP A 141 -8.12 15.50 34.44
CA ASP A 141 -6.95 15.34 35.31
C ASP A 141 -5.77 14.86 34.43
N PRO A 142 -4.59 15.48 34.48
CA PRO A 142 -3.42 15.10 33.69
C PRO A 142 -2.91 13.67 33.97
N ASP A 143 -3.31 13.07 35.09
CA ASP A 143 -2.94 11.69 35.43
C ASP A 143 -4.02 10.65 35.01
N GLN A 144 -5.11 11.07 34.35
CA GLN A 144 -6.24 10.22 33.97
C GLN A 144 -6.69 10.51 32.54
N PRO A 145 -6.25 9.71 31.54
CA PRO A 145 -6.73 9.86 30.16
C PRO A 145 -8.25 9.70 30.07
N PRO A 146 -8.91 10.31 29.07
CA PRO A 146 -10.36 10.30 28.91
C PRO A 146 -11.00 8.91 28.83
N ASN A 147 -10.30 7.94 28.25
CA ASN A 147 -10.72 6.54 28.09
C ASN A 147 -9.49 5.63 27.98
N ASN A 148 -9.73 4.35 27.67
CA ASN A 148 -8.70 3.32 27.52
C ASN A 148 -8.27 3.06 26.07
N TRP A 149 -8.53 3.98 25.14
CA TRP A 149 -8.11 3.78 23.74
C TRP A 149 -6.59 3.73 23.61
N GLU A 150 -6.14 2.84 22.73
CA GLU A 150 -4.73 2.66 22.39
C GLU A 150 -4.41 3.20 21.00
N SER A 151 -3.18 3.67 20.85
CA SER A 151 -2.60 4.07 19.56
C SER A 151 -2.18 2.85 18.74
N TYR A 152 -2.27 2.92 17.41
CA TYR A 152 -1.72 1.91 16.51
C TYR A 152 -0.20 1.72 16.66
N PHE A 153 0.52 2.72 17.17
CA PHE A 153 1.96 2.63 17.44
C PHE A 153 2.30 2.27 18.90
N GLY A 154 1.32 1.85 19.66
CA GLY A 154 1.47 1.43 21.04
C GLY A 154 1.26 2.52 22.09
N GLY A 155 0.79 2.12 23.25
CA GLY A 155 0.47 3.00 24.34
C GLY A 155 -0.87 3.73 24.20
N PRO A 156 -1.20 4.68 25.12
CA PRO A 156 -2.47 5.40 25.09
C PRO A 156 -2.64 6.24 23.82
N ALA A 157 -3.89 6.34 23.31
CA ALA A 157 -4.26 7.23 22.22
C ALA A 157 -4.49 8.68 22.63
N TRP A 158 -4.20 9.04 23.87
CA TRP A 158 -4.40 10.37 24.42
C TRP A 158 -3.13 10.91 25.04
N SER A 159 -2.76 12.14 24.70
CA SER A 159 -1.66 12.88 25.31
C SER A 159 -2.14 14.19 25.94
N TYR A 160 -1.61 14.52 27.11
CA TYR A 160 -1.98 15.74 27.84
C TYR A 160 -1.13 16.92 27.41
N ASP A 161 -1.77 17.99 26.98
CA ASP A 161 -1.11 19.25 26.63
C ASP A 161 -1.14 20.24 27.81
N GLU A 162 0.03 20.57 28.33
CA GLU A 162 0.17 21.52 29.46
C GLU A 162 -0.23 22.97 29.10
N THR A 163 -0.19 23.33 27.81
CA THR A 163 -0.53 24.68 27.35
C THR A 163 -2.03 24.92 27.36
N ARG A 164 -2.78 23.91 26.87
CA ARG A 164 -4.24 23.93 26.83
C ARG A 164 -4.87 23.39 28.12
N GLU A 165 -4.11 22.71 28.97
CA GLU A 165 -4.58 21.98 30.14
C GLU A 165 -5.69 20.97 29.81
N ALA A 166 -5.52 20.23 28.66
CA ALA A 166 -6.47 19.26 28.15
C ALA A 166 -5.76 18.10 27.42
N TRP A 167 -6.47 16.98 27.29
CA TRP A 167 -6.05 15.82 26.52
C TRP A 167 -6.42 16.02 25.06
N TYR A 168 -5.53 15.62 24.13
CA TYR A 168 -5.84 15.50 22.70
C TYR A 168 -5.71 14.06 22.23
N LEU A 169 -6.54 13.67 21.26
CA LEU A 169 -6.54 12.36 20.64
C LEU A 169 -5.45 12.25 19.57
N HIS A 170 -4.75 11.12 19.55
CA HIS A 170 -3.88 10.71 18.45
C HIS A 170 -3.96 9.18 18.29
N LEU A 171 -4.51 8.69 17.18
CA LEU A 171 -4.59 7.25 16.92
C LEU A 171 -3.26 6.66 16.47
N PHE A 172 -2.29 7.51 16.11
CA PHE A 172 -0.92 7.16 15.73
C PHE A 172 0.09 7.77 16.72
N ASP A 173 1.19 8.36 16.25
CA ASP A 173 2.16 9.00 17.13
C ASP A 173 1.56 10.21 17.86
N GLU A 174 2.10 10.54 19.04
CA GLU A 174 1.71 11.76 19.79
C GLU A 174 1.94 13.05 18.96
N LYS A 175 2.76 12.97 17.91
CA LYS A 175 3.00 14.03 16.95
C LYS A 175 1.95 14.13 15.84
N GLN A 176 0.96 13.24 15.84
CA GLN A 176 -0.08 13.14 14.83
C GLN A 176 -1.48 13.32 15.44
N PRO A 177 -1.83 14.53 15.95
CA PRO A 177 -3.14 14.78 16.54
C PRO A 177 -4.27 14.61 15.53
N ASP A 178 -5.35 13.92 15.93
CA ASP A 178 -6.51 13.62 15.11
C ASP A 178 -7.40 14.84 14.90
N LEU A 179 -7.75 15.12 13.63
CA LEU A 179 -8.65 16.19 13.23
C LEU A 179 -10.10 15.90 13.64
N ASN A 180 -10.79 16.90 14.11
CA ASN A 180 -12.20 16.81 14.50
C ASN A 180 -13.14 17.03 13.29
N TRP A 181 -13.41 15.99 12.52
CA TRP A 181 -14.31 16.02 11.36
C TRP A 181 -15.78 16.41 11.69
N ARG A 182 -16.18 16.44 12.94
CA ARG A 182 -17.49 17.02 13.35
C ARG A 182 -17.53 18.53 13.15
N ASN A 183 -16.37 19.20 13.19
CA ASN A 183 -16.26 20.62 12.94
C ASN A 183 -16.37 20.91 11.44
N PRO A 184 -17.39 21.68 10.97
CA PRO A 184 -17.55 21.99 9.55
C PRO A 184 -16.43 22.88 9.00
N ASP A 185 -15.75 23.67 9.84
CA ASP A 185 -14.64 24.51 9.38
C ASP A 185 -13.41 23.66 9.03
N VAL A 186 -13.15 22.57 9.78
CA VAL A 186 -12.12 21.56 9.46
C VAL A 186 -12.41 20.94 8.08
N ARG A 187 -13.66 20.50 7.86
CA ARG A 187 -14.05 19.91 6.55
C ARG A 187 -13.86 20.89 5.41
N ALA A 188 -14.30 22.15 5.59
CA ALA A 188 -14.15 23.20 4.58
C ALA A 188 -12.67 23.47 4.21
N ASP A 189 -11.77 23.53 5.20
CA ASP A 189 -10.33 23.73 4.97
C ASP A 189 -9.68 22.52 4.27
N ILE A 190 -10.13 21.29 4.59
CA ILE A 190 -9.72 20.07 3.88
C ILE A 190 -10.21 20.11 2.43
N TYR A 191 -11.50 20.45 2.18
CA TYR A 191 -12.02 20.53 0.80
C TYR A 191 -11.28 21.57 -0.03
N GLU A 192 -10.96 22.74 0.55
CA GLU A 192 -10.13 23.75 -0.13
C GLU A 192 -8.73 23.21 -0.47
N THR A 193 -8.17 22.36 0.38
CA THR A 193 -6.86 21.73 0.14
C THR A 193 -6.92 20.68 -0.97
N VAL A 194 -7.94 19.83 -0.96
CA VAL A 194 -8.17 18.82 -2.01
C VAL A 194 -8.39 19.49 -3.38
N ASP A 195 -9.27 20.50 -3.44
CA ASP A 195 -9.55 21.24 -4.67
C ASP A 195 -8.29 21.97 -5.19
N TRP A 196 -7.45 22.50 -4.29
CA TRP A 196 -6.20 23.13 -4.66
C TRP A 196 -5.23 22.19 -5.39
N TRP A 197 -5.12 20.92 -4.93
CA TRP A 197 -4.29 19.90 -5.60
C TRP A 197 -4.92 19.45 -6.93
N LEU A 198 -6.24 19.27 -6.98
CA LEU A 198 -6.96 18.96 -8.22
C LEU A 198 -6.76 20.04 -9.27
N GLN A 199 -6.81 21.32 -8.88
CA GLN A 199 -6.52 22.44 -9.78
C GLN A 199 -5.06 22.50 -10.26
N LYS A 200 -4.13 21.87 -9.55
CA LYS A 200 -2.76 21.69 -10.03
C LYS A 200 -2.64 20.60 -11.09
N GLY A 201 -3.66 19.77 -11.26
CA GLY A 201 -3.76 18.77 -12.32
C GLY A 201 -3.31 17.36 -11.95
N ILE A 202 -3.35 17.00 -10.67
CA ILE A 202 -3.17 15.60 -10.27
C ILE A 202 -4.33 14.75 -10.76
N ASP A 203 -4.10 13.46 -10.86
CA ASP A 203 -5.05 12.49 -11.42
C ASP A 203 -5.77 11.65 -10.33
N GLY A 204 -5.57 11.97 -9.06
CA GLY A 204 -6.26 11.26 -7.98
C GLY A 204 -5.57 11.28 -6.63
N PHE A 205 -6.17 10.53 -5.71
CA PHE A 205 -5.69 10.40 -4.33
C PHE A 205 -5.68 8.96 -3.85
N ARG A 206 -4.61 8.58 -3.15
CA ARG A 206 -4.65 7.50 -2.17
C ARG A 206 -4.98 8.12 -0.81
N MET A 207 -6.06 7.68 -0.21
CA MET A 207 -6.60 8.27 1.02
C MET A 207 -6.16 7.46 2.23
N ASP A 208 -5.30 8.04 3.02
CA ASP A 208 -4.68 7.44 4.19
C ASP A 208 -5.69 7.19 5.30
N VAL A 209 -5.78 5.95 5.78
CA VAL A 209 -6.65 5.48 6.88
C VAL A 209 -8.04 6.14 6.88
N ILE A 210 -8.66 6.22 5.71
CA ILE A 210 -9.81 7.09 5.45
C ILE A 210 -11.06 6.70 6.25
N ASN A 211 -11.17 5.46 6.71
CA ASN A 211 -12.29 5.01 7.53
C ASN A 211 -12.17 5.38 9.03
N LEU A 212 -11.10 6.09 9.41
CA LEU A 212 -10.89 6.55 10.79
C LEU A 212 -11.41 7.97 11.08
N LEU A 213 -11.95 8.71 10.11
CA LEU A 213 -12.30 10.13 10.25
C LEU A 213 -13.38 10.40 11.31
N SER A 214 -14.27 9.45 11.57
CA SER A 214 -15.45 9.64 12.42
C SER A 214 -15.26 9.03 13.79
N LYS A 215 -15.25 9.85 14.84
CA LYS A 215 -15.22 9.43 16.23
C LYS A 215 -16.56 9.70 16.91
N PRO A 216 -17.06 8.81 17.83
CA PRO A 216 -18.30 9.03 18.57
C PRO A 216 -18.18 10.19 19.56
N GLU A 217 -19.32 10.82 19.90
CA GLU A 217 -19.37 11.78 20.98
C GLU A 217 -19.15 11.10 22.33
N GLY A 218 -18.37 11.75 23.20
CA GLY A 218 -18.16 11.32 24.59
C GLY A 218 -17.12 10.23 24.76
N TYR A 219 -16.52 9.74 23.66
CA TYR A 219 -15.37 8.82 23.66
C TYR A 219 -15.52 7.66 24.65
N PRO A 220 -16.47 6.73 24.47
CA PRO A 220 -16.70 5.61 25.37
C PRO A 220 -15.46 4.72 25.49
N ASP A 221 -15.30 4.03 26.63
CA ASP A 221 -14.25 3.03 26.80
C ASP A 221 -14.40 1.91 25.78
N GLY A 222 -13.29 1.40 25.24
CA GLY A 222 -13.24 0.21 24.41
C GLY A 222 -13.53 -1.06 25.23
N GLU A 223 -14.34 -1.96 24.67
CA GLU A 223 -14.79 -3.20 25.32
C GLU A 223 -14.31 -4.46 24.57
N ILE A 224 -13.94 -4.31 23.29
CA ILE A 224 -13.52 -5.46 22.47
C ILE A 224 -12.06 -5.80 22.76
N GLU A 225 -11.81 -7.08 23.09
CA GLU A 225 -10.44 -7.60 23.21
C GLU A 225 -9.73 -7.54 21.85
N GLY A 226 -8.48 -7.12 21.86
CA GLY A 226 -7.62 -7.00 20.67
C GLY A 226 -6.97 -5.63 20.59
N TYR A 227 -6.06 -5.49 19.65
CA TYR A 227 -5.24 -4.30 19.48
C TYR A 227 -5.60 -3.57 18.18
N PRO A 228 -5.69 -2.22 18.19
CA PRO A 228 -5.69 -1.36 19.38
C PRO A 228 -7.04 -1.39 20.11
N THR A 229 -7.02 -1.24 21.46
CA THR A 229 -8.23 -1.12 22.27
C THR A 229 -9.03 0.10 21.84
N GLY A 230 -10.35 -0.02 21.73
CA GLY A 230 -11.26 1.06 21.34
C GLY A 230 -11.53 1.15 19.83
N ARG A 231 -10.91 0.28 19.01
CA ARG A 231 -11.09 0.29 17.54
C ARG A 231 -12.55 0.21 17.10
N GLU A 232 -13.41 -0.49 17.83
CA GLU A 232 -14.85 -0.57 17.58
C GLU A 232 -15.59 0.77 17.62
N HIS A 233 -14.92 1.84 18.09
CA HIS A 233 -15.49 3.18 18.18
C HIS A 233 -14.96 4.13 17.12
N PHE A 234 -13.72 3.95 16.67
CA PHE A 234 -13.10 4.89 15.74
C PHE A 234 -12.87 4.30 14.34
N VAL A 235 -12.96 2.98 14.13
CA VAL A 235 -13.07 2.38 12.82
C VAL A 235 -14.52 2.46 12.36
N ASP A 236 -14.77 2.90 11.13
CA ASP A 236 -16.11 3.05 10.53
C ASP A 236 -17.09 3.79 11.45
N GLY A 237 -16.61 4.85 12.09
CA GLY A 237 -17.37 5.59 13.09
C GLY A 237 -18.69 6.17 12.56
N PRO A 238 -19.59 6.66 13.45
CA PRO A 238 -21.01 6.81 13.17
C PRO A 238 -21.40 7.78 12.02
N ARG A 239 -20.47 8.62 11.55
CA ARG A 239 -20.74 9.59 10.47
C ARG A 239 -19.76 9.42 9.29
N ILE A 240 -19.07 8.31 9.19
CA ILE A 240 -18.01 8.15 8.17
C ILE A 240 -18.57 8.32 6.75
N HIS A 241 -19.65 7.64 6.41
CA HIS A 241 -20.29 7.71 5.09
C HIS A 241 -20.80 9.13 4.74
N GLU A 242 -21.25 9.89 5.77
CA GLU A 242 -21.66 11.29 5.57
C GLU A 242 -20.43 12.15 5.20
N TYR A 243 -19.30 11.96 5.87
CA TYR A 243 -18.09 12.75 5.63
C TYR A 243 -17.45 12.45 4.28
N LEU A 244 -17.40 11.18 3.88
CA LEU A 244 -16.85 10.79 2.59
C LEU A 244 -17.72 11.27 1.43
N ARG A 245 -19.05 11.15 1.55
CA ARG A 245 -19.97 11.65 0.52
C ARG A 245 -19.88 13.17 0.39
N GLU A 246 -19.81 13.91 1.51
CA GLU A 246 -19.61 15.37 1.51
C GLU A 246 -18.25 15.73 0.87
N LEU A 247 -17.17 15.01 1.20
CA LEU A 247 -15.86 15.20 0.58
C LEU A 247 -15.92 14.98 -0.94
N TYR A 248 -16.55 13.91 -1.40
CA TYR A 248 -16.76 13.63 -2.82
C TYR A 248 -17.53 14.75 -3.52
N GLU A 249 -18.74 15.07 -3.00
CA GLU A 249 -19.64 16.06 -3.62
C GLU A 249 -19.03 17.47 -3.70
N GLU A 250 -18.28 17.89 -2.66
CA GLU A 250 -17.69 19.23 -2.58
C GLU A 250 -16.35 19.36 -3.34
N THR A 251 -15.69 18.23 -3.70
CA THR A 251 -14.35 18.28 -4.30
C THR A 251 -14.28 17.54 -5.65
N TYR A 252 -14.02 16.24 -5.67
CA TYR A 252 -13.61 15.51 -6.88
C TYR A 252 -14.76 14.94 -7.73
N ALA A 253 -16.02 15.09 -7.35
CA ALA A 253 -17.16 14.61 -8.14
C ALA A 253 -17.24 15.16 -9.59
N ASN A 254 -16.54 16.25 -9.88
CA ASN A 254 -16.54 16.88 -11.21
C ASN A 254 -15.22 16.69 -11.97
N TYR A 255 -14.32 15.86 -11.45
CA TYR A 255 -13.03 15.55 -12.04
C TYR A 255 -12.99 14.09 -12.51
N ASP A 256 -12.24 13.81 -13.57
CA ASP A 256 -11.93 12.45 -14.00
C ASP A 256 -10.64 12.00 -13.29
N VAL A 257 -10.77 11.60 -12.03
CA VAL A 257 -9.67 11.22 -11.15
C VAL A 257 -9.90 9.86 -10.54
N MET A 258 -8.86 9.26 -10.00
CA MET A 258 -8.89 7.98 -9.28
C MET A 258 -8.81 8.20 -7.77
N THR A 259 -9.60 7.47 -7.01
CA THR A 259 -9.52 7.44 -5.55
C THR A 259 -9.36 6.02 -5.04
N VAL A 260 -8.41 5.81 -4.12
CA VAL A 260 -8.25 4.55 -3.42
C VAL A 260 -8.20 4.80 -1.92
N GLY A 261 -9.09 4.16 -1.17
CA GLY A 261 -9.14 4.25 0.29
C GLY A 261 -8.25 3.17 0.92
N GLU A 262 -7.29 3.58 1.75
CA GLU A 262 -6.69 2.65 2.70
C GLU A 262 -7.60 2.52 3.91
N MET A 263 -8.04 1.28 4.20
CA MET A 263 -9.06 1.03 5.21
C MET A 263 -8.65 -0.12 6.13
N VAL A 264 -8.59 0.16 7.41
CA VAL A 264 -8.27 -0.84 8.43
C VAL A 264 -9.52 -1.63 8.85
N ASP A 265 -9.35 -2.89 9.25
CA ASP A 265 -10.43 -3.78 9.72
C ASP A 265 -11.64 -3.87 8.73
N LEU A 266 -11.36 -3.84 7.42
CA LEU A 266 -12.36 -3.83 6.36
C LEU A 266 -12.74 -5.25 5.96
N ASP A 267 -14.02 -5.59 5.98
CA ASP A 267 -14.58 -6.78 5.34
C ASP A 267 -15.30 -6.44 4.02
N VAL A 268 -15.62 -7.46 3.24
CA VAL A 268 -16.25 -7.30 1.91
C VAL A 268 -17.63 -6.65 1.99
N GLU A 269 -18.44 -6.95 3.03
CA GLU A 269 -19.76 -6.34 3.21
C GLU A 269 -19.64 -4.84 3.47
N THR A 270 -18.70 -4.46 4.32
CA THR A 270 -18.39 -3.06 4.62
C THR A 270 -17.77 -2.35 3.42
N ALA A 271 -16.86 -3.00 2.68
CA ALA A 271 -16.26 -2.45 1.46
C ALA A 271 -17.31 -2.06 0.41
N ASN A 272 -18.31 -2.92 0.18
CA ASN A 272 -19.41 -2.63 -0.75
C ASN A 272 -20.24 -1.39 -0.35
N ALA A 273 -20.26 -1.02 0.94
CA ALA A 273 -20.96 0.20 1.38
C ALA A 273 -20.19 1.49 1.03
N TYR A 274 -18.89 1.42 0.85
CA TYR A 274 -18.04 2.55 0.45
C TYR A 274 -17.90 2.71 -1.06
N LEU A 275 -18.02 1.59 -1.79
CA LEU A 275 -17.75 1.48 -3.21
C LEU A 275 -19.04 1.46 -4.06
N GLY A 276 -18.88 1.50 -5.38
CA GLY A 276 -19.96 1.33 -6.33
C GLY A 276 -20.78 2.58 -6.60
N GLU A 277 -21.87 2.43 -7.39
CA GLU A 277 -22.68 3.56 -7.87
C GLU A 277 -23.41 4.31 -6.74
N ASP A 278 -23.82 3.60 -5.69
CA ASP A 278 -24.51 4.15 -4.50
C ASP A 278 -23.53 4.40 -3.33
N GLY A 279 -22.22 4.20 -3.55
CA GLY A 279 -21.16 4.36 -2.56
C GLY A 279 -20.84 5.81 -2.19
N ASP A 280 -19.78 5.99 -1.43
CA ASP A 280 -19.38 7.28 -0.85
C ASP A 280 -18.37 8.06 -1.71
N GLY A 281 -18.18 7.64 -2.98
CA GLY A 281 -17.28 8.29 -3.94
C GLY A 281 -15.86 7.78 -3.92
N LEU A 282 -15.60 6.59 -3.38
CA LEU A 282 -14.35 5.86 -3.54
C LEU A 282 -14.45 4.92 -4.76
N ASP A 283 -13.41 4.91 -5.59
CA ASP A 283 -13.31 4.03 -6.76
C ASP A 283 -12.85 2.63 -6.37
N MET A 284 -11.94 2.51 -5.40
CA MET A 284 -11.40 1.25 -4.90
C MET A 284 -10.90 1.38 -3.45
N VAL A 285 -10.61 0.24 -2.83
CA VAL A 285 -10.06 0.16 -1.47
C VAL A 285 -8.82 -0.74 -1.43
N PHE A 286 -7.97 -0.53 -0.44
CA PHE A 286 -7.00 -1.50 0.03
C PHE A 286 -7.52 -2.18 1.30
N HIS A 287 -7.56 -3.50 1.29
CA HIS A 287 -7.75 -4.31 2.48
C HIS A 287 -6.43 -4.89 2.99
N PHE A 288 -6.39 -5.35 4.25
CA PHE A 288 -5.17 -5.85 4.88
C PHE A 288 -5.17 -7.36 5.17
N ASP A 289 -6.24 -8.10 4.87
CA ASP A 289 -6.43 -9.49 5.28
C ASP A 289 -5.24 -10.38 4.92
N HIS A 290 -4.77 -10.28 3.66
CA HIS A 290 -3.60 -11.04 3.19
C HIS A 290 -2.28 -10.62 3.87
N THR A 291 -2.22 -9.42 4.47
CA THR A 291 -1.03 -8.94 5.18
C THR A 291 -0.99 -9.37 6.65
N PHE A 292 -2.09 -9.88 7.18
CA PHE A 292 -2.18 -10.37 8.56
C PHE A 292 -2.13 -11.89 8.68
N ILE A 293 -2.09 -12.60 7.55
CA ILE A 293 -2.20 -14.06 7.45
C ILE A 293 -1.16 -14.82 8.28
N ASP A 294 0.02 -14.26 8.46
CA ASP A 294 1.14 -14.84 9.20
C ASP A 294 1.34 -14.21 10.60
N PHE A 295 0.31 -13.48 11.12
CA PHE A 295 0.34 -13.01 12.51
C PHE A 295 0.00 -14.17 13.45
N GLY A 296 0.79 -14.32 14.50
CA GLY A 296 0.51 -15.28 15.56
C GLY A 296 -0.52 -14.75 16.56
N PRO A 297 -0.90 -15.58 17.54
CA PRO A 297 -1.92 -15.23 18.53
C PRO A 297 -1.58 -14.01 19.41
N ASP A 298 -0.29 -13.67 19.56
CA ASP A 298 0.17 -12.51 20.31
C ASP A 298 0.36 -11.26 19.40
N GLY A 299 -0.17 -11.31 18.16
CA GLY A 299 -0.21 -10.20 17.21
C GLY A 299 1.00 -10.11 16.30
N ARG A 300 1.31 -8.90 15.79
CA ARG A 300 2.30 -8.64 14.72
C ARG A 300 3.70 -9.15 15.03
N TRP A 301 4.14 -9.07 16.30
CA TRP A 301 5.49 -9.47 16.72
C TRP A 301 5.59 -10.95 17.13
N ASP A 302 4.53 -11.71 16.88
CA ASP A 302 4.50 -13.17 16.94
C ASP A 302 4.25 -13.71 15.52
N VAL A 303 5.19 -14.53 15.01
CA VAL A 303 5.11 -15.04 13.63
C VAL A 303 4.34 -16.34 13.62
N GLY A 304 3.16 -16.34 13.01
CA GLY A 304 2.31 -17.51 12.79
C GLY A 304 2.72 -18.31 11.56
N GLU A 305 2.10 -19.48 11.41
CA GLU A 305 2.19 -20.30 10.21
C GLU A 305 1.04 -19.95 9.26
N TRP A 306 1.27 -20.03 7.95
CA TRP A 306 0.27 -19.84 6.92
C TRP A 306 0.34 -20.95 5.87
N SER A 307 -0.71 -21.13 5.09
CA SER A 307 -0.81 -22.07 3.98
C SER A 307 -1.32 -21.36 2.71
N VAL A 308 -1.19 -22.02 1.57
CA VAL A 308 -1.76 -21.50 0.31
C VAL A 308 -3.28 -21.44 0.39
N SER A 309 -3.90 -22.40 1.06
CA SER A 309 -5.36 -22.42 1.29
C SER A 309 -5.87 -21.20 2.06
N ASP A 310 -5.07 -20.60 2.95
CA ASP A 310 -5.46 -19.38 3.66
C ASP A 310 -5.51 -18.17 2.69
N PHE A 311 -4.57 -18.07 1.75
CA PHE A 311 -4.62 -17.07 0.67
C PHE A 311 -5.78 -17.31 -0.30
N GLU A 312 -6.06 -18.58 -0.65
CA GLU A 312 -7.20 -18.93 -1.50
C GLU A 312 -8.52 -18.49 -0.87
N GLU A 313 -8.69 -18.68 0.44
CA GLU A 313 -9.89 -18.25 1.17
C GLU A 313 -10.05 -16.73 1.09
N ILE A 314 -9.01 -15.96 1.45
CA ILE A 314 -9.02 -14.50 1.44
C ILE A 314 -9.30 -13.96 0.04
N PHE A 315 -8.50 -14.36 -0.95
CA PHE A 315 -8.68 -13.84 -2.31
C PHE A 315 -10.01 -14.27 -2.92
N THR A 316 -10.50 -15.49 -2.68
CA THR A 316 -11.81 -15.91 -3.17
C THR A 316 -12.93 -15.08 -2.55
N GLU A 317 -12.86 -14.80 -1.25
CA GLU A 317 -13.84 -13.94 -0.57
C GLU A 317 -13.89 -12.55 -1.22
N TRP A 318 -12.75 -11.90 -1.44
CA TRP A 318 -12.69 -10.57 -2.07
C TRP A 318 -13.08 -10.60 -3.54
N GLN A 319 -12.60 -11.58 -4.31
CA GLN A 319 -12.88 -11.70 -5.75
C GLN A 319 -14.36 -12.00 -6.06
N THR A 320 -15.07 -12.70 -5.16
CA THR A 320 -16.47 -13.13 -5.38
C THR A 320 -17.48 -12.36 -4.54
N GLY A 321 -17.06 -11.67 -3.50
CA GLY A 321 -17.94 -10.97 -2.57
C GLY A 321 -18.12 -9.49 -2.86
N LEU A 322 -17.21 -8.86 -3.63
CA LEU A 322 -17.41 -7.49 -4.11
C LEU A 322 -18.52 -7.44 -5.15
N ASP A 323 -19.36 -6.41 -5.07
CA ASP A 323 -20.42 -6.14 -6.04
C ASP A 323 -19.83 -5.86 -7.44
N GLU A 324 -20.61 -5.97 -8.50
CA GLU A 324 -20.16 -5.77 -9.89
C GLU A 324 -19.51 -4.40 -10.12
N THR A 325 -19.98 -3.37 -9.41
CA THR A 325 -19.49 -1.99 -9.51
C THR A 325 -18.35 -1.68 -8.52
N SER A 326 -18.15 -2.53 -7.53
CA SER A 326 -17.07 -2.39 -6.52
C SER A 326 -15.74 -2.91 -7.07
N TRP A 327 -14.63 -2.32 -6.60
CA TRP A 327 -13.31 -2.63 -7.15
C TRP A 327 -12.23 -2.68 -6.09
N ASP A 328 -11.29 -3.61 -6.24
CA ASP A 328 -10.18 -3.86 -5.32
C ASP A 328 -8.86 -3.24 -5.82
N GLY A 329 -8.08 -2.67 -4.92
CA GLY A 329 -6.69 -2.30 -5.12
C GLY A 329 -5.78 -3.45 -4.70
N LEU A 330 -5.23 -4.17 -5.68
CA LEU A 330 -4.42 -5.36 -5.45
C LEU A 330 -2.97 -4.97 -5.15
N TYR A 331 -2.40 -5.46 -4.04
CA TYR A 331 -0.99 -5.24 -3.72
C TYR A 331 -0.40 -6.42 -2.92
N TRP A 332 0.91 -6.60 -2.99
CA TRP A 332 1.66 -7.53 -2.15
C TRP A 332 2.43 -6.83 -1.06
N GLU A 333 3.04 -5.71 -1.40
CA GLU A 333 3.85 -4.91 -0.50
C GLU A 333 3.64 -3.42 -0.79
N ASN A 334 3.90 -2.60 0.20
CA ASN A 334 3.92 -1.16 0.14
C ASN A 334 5.01 -0.63 1.08
N HIS A 335 5.06 0.67 1.35
CA HIS A 335 6.01 1.28 2.27
C HIS A 335 5.85 0.85 3.74
N ASP A 336 4.78 0.10 4.07
CA ASP A 336 4.43 -0.39 5.41
C ASP A 336 4.43 -1.91 5.55
N GLN A 337 4.83 -2.64 4.48
CA GLN A 337 4.94 -4.10 4.49
C GLN A 337 6.36 -4.54 4.16
N PRO A 338 6.87 -5.63 4.76
CA PRO A 338 8.16 -6.20 4.37
C PRO A 338 8.12 -6.70 2.92
N ARG A 339 9.30 -6.97 2.34
CA ARG A 339 9.42 -7.43 0.96
C ARG A 339 8.71 -8.77 0.76
N VAL A 340 7.78 -8.85 -0.17
CA VAL A 340 6.92 -10.01 -0.38
C VAL A 340 7.70 -11.28 -0.73
N VAL A 341 8.79 -11.17 -1.51
CA VAL A 341 9.58 -12.33 -1.90
C VAL A 341 10.29 -12.98 -0.70
N SER A 342 10.68 -12.18 0.32
CA SER A 342 11.25 -12.69 1.57
C SER A 342 10.19 -13.20 2.53
N ARG A 343 8.94 -12.71 2.44
CA ARG A 343 7.86 -13.05 3.35
C ARG A 343 7.09 -14.29 2.88
N PHE A 344 6.71 -14.33 1.61
CA PHE A 344 5.82 -15.34 1.05
C PHE A 344 6.44 -16.11 -0.13
N GLY A 345 7.66 -15.79 -0.54
CA GLY A 345 8.43 -16.46 -1.58
C GLY A 345 9.62 -17.24 -1.05
N ASP A 346 10.65 -17.33 -1.88
CA ASP A 346 11.99 -17.85 -1.57
C ASP A 346 13.00 -16.84 -2.10
N ASP A 347 13.62 -16.08 -1.21
CA ASP A 347 14.56 -15.01 -1.57
C ASP A 347 16.01 -15.49 -1.74
N GLU A 348 16.24 -16.80 -1.64
CA GLU A 348 17.55 -17.46 -1.80
C GLU A 348 17.63 -18.24 -3.12
N GLN A 349 17.16 -19.49 -3.13
CA GLN A 349 17.37 -20.42 -4.25
C GLN A 349 16.42 -20.16 -5.41
N TYR A 350 15.16 -19.81 -5.13
CA TYR A 350 14.11 -19.63 -6.13
C TYR A 350 13.60 -18.19 -6.21
N ARG A 351 14.45 -17.19 -5.90
CA ARG A 351 14.06 -15.78 -5.85
C ARG A 351 13.37 -15.31 -7.15
N TYR A 352 13.92 -15.66 -8.32
CA TYR A 352 13.30 -15.30 -9.59
C TYR A 352 11.93 -15.97 -9.74
N GLU A 353 11.89 -17.28 -9.52
CA GLU A 353 10.68 -18.08 -9.72
C GLU A 353 9.57 -17.67 -8.75
N SER A 354 9.88 -17.48 -7.47
CA SER A 354 8.89 -17.07 -6.47
C SER A 354 8.41 -15.63 -6.66
N ALA A 355 9.31 -14.68 -6.93
CA ALA A 355 8.93 -13.30 -7.22
C ALA A 355 8.02 -13.19 -8.45
N THR A 356 8.30 -13.98 -9.50
CA THR A 356 7.48 -13.99 -10.73
C THR A 356 6.18 -14.78 -10.58
N MET A 357 6.13 -15.79 -9.72
CA MET A 357 4.91 -16.49 -9.33
C MET A 357 3.97 -15.53 -8.58
N LEU A 358 4.48 -14.80 -7.58
CA LEU A 358 3.72 -13.78 -6.86
C LEU A 358 3.21 -12.66 -7.78
N ALA A 359 4.04 -12.22 -8.76
CA ALA A 359 3.60 -11.28 -9.77
C ALA A 359 2.47 -11.84 -10.64
N THR A 360 2.56 -13.12 -11.06
CA THR A 360 1.50 -13.75 -11.84
C THR A 360 0.17 -13.80 -11.10
N LEU A 361 0.19 -14.08 -9.79
CA LEU A 361 -1.01 -14.04 -8.97
C LEU A 361 -1.59 -12.62 -8.90
N LEU A 362 -0.76 -11.61 -8.59
CA LEU A 362 -1.19 -10.21 -8.51
C LEU A 362 -1.91 -9.75 -9.79
N PHE A 363 -1.32 -10.03 -10.96
CA PHE A 363 -1.86 -9.63 -12.26
C PHE A 363 -2.99 -10.56 -12.76
N GLY A 364 -3.12 -11.76 -12.21
CA GLY A 364 -4.18 -12.71 -12.53
C GLY A 364 -5.51 -12.43 -11.86
N LEU A 365 -5.52 -11.78 -10.68
CA LEU A 365 -6.72 -11.41 -9.94
C LEU A 365 -7.47 -10.22 -10.58
N ARG A 366 -8.78 -10.08 -10.28
CA ARG A 366 -9.60 -8.93 -10.69
C ARG A 366 -9.38 -7.78 -9.73
N GLY A 367 -8.90 -6.65 -10.22
CA GLY A 367 -8.60 -5.45 -9.46
C GLY A 367 -7.50 -4.64 -10.15
N THR A 368 -7.14 -3.50 -9.60
CA THR A 368 -6.03 -2.66 -10.09
C THR A 368 -4.74 -3.05 -9.39
N PRO A 369 -3.71 -3.57 -10.10
CA PRO A 369 -2.46 -3.97 -9.46
C PRO A 369 -1.59 -2.76 -9.09
N TYR A 370 -1.10 -2.76 -7.85
CA TYR A 370 -0.14 -1.81 -7.33
C TYR A 370 1.21 -2.51 -7.15
N VAL A 371 2.23 -1.97 -7.81
CA VAL A 371 3.62 -2.45 -7.74
C VAL A 371 4.42 -1.47 -6.91
N TYR A 372 4.99 -1.92 -5.81
CA TYR A 372 5.85 -1.08 -4.98
C TYR A 372 7.28 -1.02 -5.53
N GLN A 373 7.95 0.13 -5.41
CA GLN A 373 9.35 0.30 -5.85
C GLN A 373 10.26 -0.82 -5.35
N GLY A 374 10.96 -1.47 -6.28
CA GLY A 374 11.87 -2.59 -6.01
C GLY A 374 11.22 -3.96 -6.08
N GLN A 375 9.90 -4.07 -6.02
CA GLN A 375 9.18 -5.32 -6.21
C GLN A 375 9.44 -5.89 -7.61
N GLU A 376 9.48 -5.04 -8.62
CA GLU A 376 9.72 -5.38 -10.03
C GLU A 376 11.14 -5.89 -10.33
N ILE A 377 12.07 -5.76 -9.40
CA ILE A 377 13.41 -6.39 -9.49
C ILE A 377 13.63 -7.49 -8.46
N GLY A 378 12.61 -7.80 -7.64
CA GLY A 378 12.64 -8.79 -6.58
C GLY A 378 13.59 -8.42 -5.45
N MET A 379 13.51 -7.17 -4.95
CA MET A 379 14.23 -6.75 -3.74
C MET A 379 13.78 -7.59 -2.55
N THR A 380 14.72 -7.85 -1.63
CA THR A 380 14.52 -8.70 -0.45
C THR A 380 14.60 -7.90 0.85
N ASN A 381 14.21 -8.50 1.96
CA ASN A 381 14.41 -7.92 3.28
C ASN A 381 15.91 -7.68 3.56
N ALA A 382 16.22 -6.62 4.29
CA ALA A 382 17.56 -6.31 4.78
C ALA A 382 17.77 -6.88 6.19
N ASP A 383 19.02 -7.02 6.63
CA ASP A 383 19.34 -7.44 7.99
C ASP A 383 19.62 -6.22 8.89
N PHE A 384 18.78 -6.00 9.91
CA PHE A 384 18.96 -4.96 10.93
C PHE A 384 19.58 -5.57 12.19
N GLU A 385 20.86 -5.27 12.46
CA GLU A 385 21.64 -5.89 13.53
C GLU A 385 21.31 -5.34 14.93
N SER A 386 20.71 -4.17 15.02
CA SER A 386 20.38 -3.49 16.29
C SER A 386 19.15 -2.60 16.14
N LEU A 387 18.50 -2.28 17.27
CA LEU A 387 17.34 -1.38 17.29
C LEU A 387 17.70 0.04 16.82
N GLU A 388 18.94 0.49 17.03
CA GLU A 388 19.41 1.79 16.55
C GLU A 388 19.50 1.88 15.02
N ALA A 389 19.62 0.73 14.32
CA ALA A 389 19.60 0.68 12.86
C ALA A 389 18.19 0.82 12.29
N VAL A 390 17.17 0.48 13.07
CA VAL A 390 15.75 0.61 12.70
C VAL A 390 15.32 2.09 12.81
N ARG A 391 14.64 2.60 11.79
CA ARG A 391 14.16 3.98 11.71
C ARG A 391 12.67 4.11 11.97
N ASP A 392 11.93 3.08 11.63
CA ASP A 392 10.49 3.02 11.69
C ASP A 392 9.93 3.10 13.13
N VAL A 393 9.03 4.06 13.38
CA VAL A 393 8.41 4.28 14.69
C VAL A 393 7.51 3.12 15.11
N ASP A 394 6.76 2.54 14.15
CA ASP A 394 5.86 1.41 14.39
C ASP A 394 6.62 0.10 14.73
N THR A 395 7.86 -0.03 14.28
CA THR A 395 8.76 -1.12 14.70
C THR A 395 9.43 -0.82 16.03
N ARG A 396 9.94 0.41 16.22
CA ARG A 396 10.75 0.76 17.39
C ARG A 396 9.94 0.82 18.69
N ARG A 397 8.78 1.50 18.63
CA ARG A 397 7.99 1.81 19.83
C ARG A 397 7.52 0.56 20.59
N PRO A 398 6.91 -0.46 19.96
CA PRO A 398 6.54 -1.68 20.64
C PRO A 398 7.74 -2.42 21.25
N ILE A 399 8.88 -2.45 20.56
CA ILE A 399 10.08 -3.13 21.05
C ILE A 399 10.69 -2.38 22.23
N GLU A 400 10.68 -1.05 22.22
CA GLU A 400 11.10 -0.22 23.36
C GLU A 400 10.22 -0.48 24.58
N ILE A 401 8.89 -0.59 24.38
CA ILE A 401 7.94 -0.95 25.45
C ILE A 401 8.24 -2.36 26.01
N MET A 402 8.41 -3.38 25.15
CA MET A 402 8.76 -4.73 25.56
C MET A 402 10.06 -4.78 26.39
N LEU A 403 11.05 -3.95 26.02
CA LEU A 403 12.31 -3.82 26.78
C LEU A 403 12.11 -3.12 28.12
N GLU A 404 11.31 -2.05 28.17
CA GLU A 404 11.02 -1.29 29.38
C GLU A 404 10.17 -2.10 30.39
N GLU A 405 9.22 -2.88 29.92
CA GLU A 405 8.35 -3.74 30.73
C GLU A 405 9.05 -5.07 31.13
N GLY A 406 10.17 -5.38 30.48
CA GLY A 406 10.96 -6.57 30.76
C GLY A 406 10.36 -7.84 30.18
N GLU A 407 9.56 -7.74 29.13
CA GLU A 407 9.07 -8.86 28.34
C GLU A 407 10.19 -9.51 27.54
N ILE A 408 11.13 -8.69 27.05
CA ILE A 408 12.39 -9.12 26.44
C ILE A 408 13.58 -8.48 27.16
N ASP A 409 14.70 -9.21 27.24
CA ASP A 409 15.95 -8.73 27.87
C ASP A 409 16.84 -7.93 26.91
N SER A 410 16.67 -8.10 25.61
CA SER A 410 17.48 -7.45 24.57
C SER A 410 16.88 -7.58 23.19
N TYR A 411 17.24 -6.65 22.27
CA TYR A 411 16.87 -6.70 20.87
C TYR A 411 17.19 -8.04 20.19
N GLN A 412 18.25 -8.73 20.58
CA GLN A 412 18.64 -10.01 19.99
C GLN A 412 17.60 -11.11 20.17
N GLN A 413 16.69 -11.00 21.15
CA GLN A 413 15.60 -11.97 21.34
C GLN A 413 14.47 -11.81 20.33
N ILE A 414 14.29 -10.60 19.79
CA ILE A 414 13.24 -10.28 18.83
C ILE A 414 13.78 -10.00 17.41
N ARG A 415 15.12 -9.99 17.23
CA ARG A 415 15.78 -9.61 15.98
C ARG A 415 15.27 -10.36 14.76
N ASP A 416 15.08 -11.67 14.87
CA ASP A 416 14.64 -12.49 13.74
C ASP A 416 13.22 -12.11 13.31
N VAL A 417 12.34 -11.75 14.26
CA VAL A 417 10.99 -11.25 13.99
C VAL A 417 11.05 -9.87 13.36
N VAL A 418 11.91 -8.98 13.86
CA VAL A 418 12.11 -7.64 13.25
C VAL A 418 12.62 -7.76 11.81
N ASN A 419 13.59 -8.65 11.57
CA ASN A 419 14.14 -8.91 10.23
C ASN A 419 13.14 -9.64 9.30
N TYR A 420 12.03 -10.09 9.82
CA TYR A 420 10.93 -10.63 9.04
C TYR A 420 9.80 -9.62 8.81
N ARG A 421 9.51 -8.73 9.78
CA ARG A 421 8.27 -7.93 9.87
C ARG A 421 8.43 -6.42 9.70
N SER A 422 9.63 -5.87 9.93
CA SER A 422 9.80 -4.41 9.97
C SER A 422 9.41 -3.73 8.65
N ARG A 423 8.71 -2.61 8.74
CA ARG A 423 8.41 -1.73 7.61
C ARG A 423 9.69 -1.19 6.94
N ASP A 424 10.79 -1.09 7.68
CA ASP A 424 12.07 -0.60 7.16
C ASP A 424 12.65 -1.44 6.01
N HIS A 425 12.22 -2.71 5.87
CA HIS A 425 12.60 -3.52 4.71
C HIS A 425 12.14 -2.91 3.39
N ALA A 426 10.91 -2.42 3.34
CA ALA A 426 10.37 -1.70 2.20
C ALA A 426 11.02 -0.32 2.02
N ARG A 427 11.51 0.27 3.12
CA ARG A 427 12.09 1.62 3.16
C ARG A 427 13.58 1.66 2.84
N THR A 428 14.24 0.50 2.66
CA THR A 428 15.62 0.45 2.16
C THR A 428 15.70 1.11 0.77
N PRO A 429 16.81 1.82 0.47
CA PRO A 429 16.98 2.50 -0.81
C PRO A 429 16.81 1.59 -2.02
N MET A 430 16.17 2.11 -3.06
CA MET A 430 16.04 1.45 -4.36
C MET A 430 17.41 1.10 -4.94
N GLN A 431 17.57 -0.13 -5.42
CA GLN A 431 18.84 -0.66 -5.92
C GLN A 431 18.94 -0.42 -7.43
N TRP A 432 19.59 0.68 -7.84
CA TRP A 432 19.71 1.08 -9.24
C TRP A 432 20.86 0.39 -9.96
N SER A 433 22.02 0.20 -9.29
CA SER A 433 23.21 -0.38 -9.89
C SER A 433 24.08 -1.10 -8.83
N ASP A 434 25.20 -1.69 -9.27
CA ASP A 434 26.23 -2.28 -8.41
C ASP A 434 27.24 -1.25 -7.86
N GLU A 435 27.02 0.05 -8.13
CA GLU A 435 27.83 1.14 -7.59
C GLU A 435 27.60 1.33 -6.09
N GLU A 436 28.49 2.09 -5.43
CA GLU A 436 28.37 2.42 -3.99
C GLU A 436 26.96 2.94 -3.67
N ASN A 437 26.43 2.54 -2.52
CA ASN A 437 25.05 2.84 -2.09
C ASN A 437 23.98 2.44 -3.12
N ALA A 438 24.21 1.37 -3.87
CA ALA A 438 23.30 0.87 -4.90
C ALA A 438 22.99 1.89 -6.02
N GLY A 439 23.83 2.90 -6.24
CA GLY A 439 23.54 4.01 -7.15
C GLY A 439 22.38 4.91 -6.71
N PHE A 440 21.92 4.76 -5.47
CA PHE A 440 20.85 5.58 -4.89
C PHE A 440 21.33 7.00 -4.57
N THR A 441 22.50 7.12 -3.88
CA THR A 441 23.07 8.38 -3.42
C THR A 441 24.60 8.39 -3.53
N ASP A 442 25.18 9.58 -3.73
CA ASP A 442 26.61 9.83 -3.58
C ASP A 442 27.00 10.20 -2.12
N GLY A 443 26.02 10.36 -1.23
CA GLY A 443 26.18 10.70 0.19
C GLY A 443 26.00 9.50 1.12
N ASP A 444 25.80 9.78 2.42
CA ASP A 444 25.48 8.77 3.43
C ASP A 444 23.96 8.50 3.41
N PRO A 445 23.48 7.28 3.10
CA PRO A 445 22.05 6.99 3.03
C PRO A 445 21.35 7.19 4.39
N TRP A 446 20.12 7.73 4.39
CA TRP A 446 19.33 7.99 5.60
C TRP A 446 18.97 6.70 6.36
N ILE A 447 18.90 5.56 5.65
CA ILE A 447 18.71 4.22 6.18
C ILE A 447 19.65 3.25 5.47
N LYS A 448 19.87 2.08 6.06
CA LYS A 448 20.73 1.02 5.49
C LYS A 448 20.33 0.67 4.05
N VAL A 449 21.32 0.62 3.15
CA VAL A 449 21.18 -0.04 1.85
C VAL A 449 21.29 -1.55 2.05
N ASN A 450 20.46 -2.34 1.40
CA ASN A 450 20.54 -3.80 1.47
C ASN A 450 21.85 -4.30 0.87
N ASP A 451 22.54 -5.19 1.58
CA ASP A 451 23.90 -5.65 1.23
C ASP A 451 23.99 -6.42 -0.10
N ASN A 452 22.84 -6.89 -0.62
CA ASN A 452 22.75 -7.66 -1.86
C ASN A 452 22.59 -6.81 -3.13
N TYR A 453 22.73 -5.49 -3.05
CA TYR A 453 22.54 -4.58 -4.19
C TYR A 453 23.49 -4.85 -5.37
N ALA A 454 24.65 -5.47 -5.14
CA ALA A 454 25.57 -5.83 -6.20
C ALA A 454 25.00 -6.92 -7.14
N ASP A 455 24.12 -7.78 -6.61
CA ASP A 455 23.51 -8.89 -7.35
C ASP A 455 22.06 -8.56 -7.79
N ILE A 456 21.33 -7.78 -6.97
CA ILE A 456 19.93 -7.40 -7.20
C ILE A 456 19.88 -5.90 -7.44
N ASN A 457 19.75 -5.48 -8.70
CA ASN A 457 19.63 -4.07 -9.06
C ASN A 457 18.99 -3.90 -10.45
N VAL A 458 18.52 -2.69 -10.73
CA VAL A 458 17.85 -2.34 -11.99
C VAL A 458 18.75 -2.54 -13.21
N GLU A 459 20.03 -2.13 -13.13
CA GLU A 459 20.97 -2.23 -14.26
C GLU A 459 21.20 -3.70 -14.65
N SER A 460 21.43 -4.56 -13.67
CA SER A 460 21.61 -6.00 -13.87
C SER A 460 20.31 -6.64 -14.39
N ALA A 461 19.16 -6.29 -13.82
CA ALA A 461 17.85 -6.83 -14.21
C ALA A 461 17.48 -6.48 -15.65
N ARG A 462 17.71 -5.23 -16.08
CA ARG A 462 17.42 -4.78 -17.44
C ARG A 462 18.41 -5.29 -18.49
N SER A 463 19.64 -5.60 -18.09
CA SER A 463 20.67 -6.13 -19.01
C SER A 463 20.59 -7.65 -19.21
N ALA A 464 19.91 -8.36 -18.33
CA ALA A 464 19.72 -9.81 -18.44
C ALA A 464 18.68 -10.18 -19.48
N ASP A 465 18.87 -11.33 -20.13
CA ASP A 465 17.87 -11.90 -21.08
C ASP A 465 16.58 -12.36 -20.37
N ARG A 466 16.66 -12.61 -19.05
CA ARG A 466 15.56 -13.05 -18.18
C ARG A 466 15.77 -12.47 -16.79
N SER A 467 14.79 -11.72 -16.30
CA SER A 467 14.80 -11.13 -14.97
C SER A 467 13.38 -10.90 -14.46
N VAL A 468 13.24 -10.60 -13.17
CA VAL A 468 11.95 -10.22 -12.58
C VAL A 468 11.39 -8.99 -13.29
N TRP A 469 12.25 -7.99 -13.62
CA TRP A 469 11.84 -6.76 -14.32
C TRP A 469 11.22 -7.05 -15.70
N TRP A 470 11.84 -7.92 -16.51
CA TRP A 470 11.29 -8.28 -17.83
C TRP A 470 9.98 -9.05 -17.71
N TYR A 471 9.81 -9.84 -16.66
CA TYR A 471 8.59 -10.57 -16.40
C TYR A 471 7.44 -9.64 -15.98
N TYR A 472 7.70 -8.65 -15.10
CA TYR A 472 6.73 -7.60 -14.77
C TYR A 472 6.31 -6.83 -16.02
N ARG A 473 7.27 -6.45 -16.86
CA ARG A 473 6.99 -5.79 -18.15
C ARG A 473 6.07 -6.63 -19.03
N GLU A 474 6.33 -7.95 -19.15
CA GLU A 474 5.50 -8.88 -19.90
C GLU A 474 4.07 -8.98 -19.33
N LEU A 475 3.90 -9.01 -18.02
CA LEU A 475 2.59 -9.03 -17.35
C LEU A 475 1.82 -7.70 -17.55
N ILE A 476 2.51 -6.57 -17.49
CA ILE A 476 1.91 -5.25 -17.75
C ILE A 476 1.43 -5.17 -19.20
N ASP A 477 2.26 -5.53 -20.17
CA ASP A 477 1.88 -5.57 -21.58
C ASP A 477 0.70 -6.55 -21.81
N LEU A 478 0.74 -7.75 -21.19
CA LEU A 478 -0.32 -8.75 -21.27
C LEU A 478 -1.65 -8.21 -20.72
N ARG A 479 -1.64 -7.54 -19.55
CA ARG A 479 -2.84 -6.96 -18.97
C ARG A 479 -3.47 -5.89 -19.88
N GLY A 480 -2.64 -5.07 -20.54
CA GLY A 480 -3.12 -4.07 -21.50
C GLY A 480 -3.76 -4.68 -22.76
N ASP A 481 -3.35 -5.90 -23.13
CA ASP A 481 -3.85 -6.61 -24.30
C ASP A 481 -5.03 -7.56 -23.98
N GLU A 482 -5.27 -7.90 -22.71
CA GLU A 482 -6.20 -8.96 -22.25
C GLU A 482 -7.30 -8.43 -21.33
N GLU A 483 -8.44 -8.01 -21.91
CA GLU A 483 -9.59 -7.52 -21.16
C GLU A 483 -10.11 -8.52 -20.12
N THR A 484 -9.96 -9.82 -20.38
CA THR A 484 -10.36 -10.89 -19.46
C THR A 484 -9.55 -10.87 -18.16
N LEU A 485 -8.29 -10.42 -18.15
CA LEU A 485 -7.51 -10.21 -16.91
C LEU A 485 -8.05 -9.03 -16.11
N VAL A 486 -8.62 -8.03 -16.76
CA VAL A 486 -9.20 -6.85 -16.10
C VAL A 486 -10.60 -7.16 -15.58
N TYR A 487 -11.52 -7.51 -16.49
CA TYR A 487 -12.97 -7.54 -16.22
C TYR A 487 -13.56 -8.94 -16.03
N GLY A 488 -12.82 -10.01 -16.33
CA GLY A 488 -13.33 -11.37 -16.24
C GLY A 488 -13.74 -11.75 -14.83
N GLU A 489 -14.79 -12.57 -14.70
CA GLU A 489 -15.21 -13.19 -13.46
C GLU A 489 -14.17 -14.18 -12.96
N TYR A 490 -14.04 -14.33 -11.64
CA TYR A 490 -13.11 -15.25 -10.99
C TYR A 490 -13.84 -16.51 -10.53
N ASP A 491 -13.27 -17.70 -10.82
CA ASP A 491 -13.71 -18.97 -10.28
C ASP A 491 -12.52 -19.80 -9.79
N LEU A 492 -12.52 -20.13 -8.48
CA LEU A 492 -11.50 -21.00 -7.85
C LEU A 492 -11.65 -22.44 -8.35
N LEU A 493 -10.53 -23.08 -8.66
CA LEU A 493 -10.48 -24.48 -9.06
C LEU A 493 -10.06 -25.38 -7.89
N ASP A 494 -10.69 -26.55 -7.77
CA ASP A 494 -10.34 -27.57 -6.76
C ASP A 494 -9.05 -28.30 -7.16
N VAL A 495 -7.92 -27.85 -6.63
CA VAL A 495 -6.57 -28.39 -6.85
C VAL A 495 -5.91 -28.73 -5.50
N PRO A 496 -4.92 -29.65 -5.48
CA PRO A 496 -4.25 -29.96 -4.21
C PRO A 496 -3.31 -28.84 -3.77
N ASP A 497 -3.37 -28.47 -2.49
CA ASP A 497 -2.38 -27.61 -1.84
C ASP A 497 -0.96 -28.24 -1.98
N PRO A 498 0.10 -27.47 -2.29
CA PRO A 498 0.19 -26.00 -2.40
C PRO A 498 0.07 -25.45 -3.86
N VAL A 499 -0.78 -26.04 -4.69
CA VAL A 499 -1.12 -25.48 -6.00
C VAL A 499 -2.30 -24.54 -5.84
N TYR A 500 -2.22 -23.32 -6.42
CA TYR A 500 -3.33 -22.40 -6.51
C TYR A 500 -3.75 -22.25 -7.97
N ALA A 501 -5.03 -22.44 -8.28
CA ALA A 501 -5.52 -22.30 -9.64
C ALA A 501 -6.94 -21.73 -9.67
N PHE A 502 -7.18 -20.86 -10.65
CA PHE A 502 -8.49 -20.25 -10.89
C PHE A 502 -8.66 -19.90 -12.35
N THR A 503 -9.91 -19.71 -12.77
CA THR A 503 -10.22 -19.17 -14.09
C THR A 503 -10.68 -17.71 -14.00
N ARG A 504 -10.48 -17.00 -15.11
CA ARG A 504 -11.05 -15.68 -15.37
C ARG A 504 -11.86 -15.78 -16.64
N THR A 505 -13.14 -15.39 -16.60
CA THR A 505 -14.07 -15.57 -17.73
C THR A 505 -14.74 -14.26 -18.09
N LEU A 506 -14.65 -13.87 -19.37
CA LEU A 506 -15.35 -12.73 -19.94
C LEU A 506 -16.03 -13.14 -21.25
N GLY A 507 -17.36 -13.27 -21.23
CA GLY A 507 -18.13 -13.77 -22.35
C GLY A 507 -17.70 -15.18 -22.77
N ASP A 508 -17.17 -15.32 -23.99
CA ASP A 508 -16.67 -16.60 -24.53
C ASP A 508 -15.16 -16.81 -24.29
N ASP A 509 -14.45 -15.82 -23.72
CA ASP A 509 -13.00 -15.89 -23.45
C ASP A 509 -12.74 -16.36 -22.02
N GLU A 510 -11.90 -17.37 -21.87
CA GLU A 510 -11.57 -17.97 -20.57
C GLU A 510 -10.06 -18.12 -20.44
N LEU A 511 -9.53 -17.58 -19.34
CA LEU A 511 -8.13 -17.70 -18.94
C LEU A 511 -8.01 -18.63 -17.73
N LEU A 512 -6.97 -19.46 -17.72
CA LEU A 512 -6.57 -20.27 -16.57
C LEU A 512 -5.28 -19.71 -16.01
N VAL A 513 -5.28 -19.37 -14.72
CA VAL A 513 -4.09 -19.04 -13.92
C VAL A 513 -3.78 -20.24 -13.04
N VAL A 514 -2.54 -20.74 -13.07
CA VAL A 514 -2.12 -21.88 -12.25
C VAL A 514 -0.72 -21.65 -11.69
N LEU A 515 -0.56 -21.86 -10.38
CA LEU A 515 0.63 -21.57 -9.61
C LEU A 515 1.00 -22.77 -8.74
N ASN A 516 2.29 -23.11 -8.67
CA ASN A 516 2.84 -23.95 -7.61
C ASN A 516 3.52 -23.05 -6.57
N TRP A 517 2.97 -22.92 -5.39
CA TRP A 517 3.51 -22.05 -4.34
C TRP A 517 4.36 -22.84 -3.35
N SER A 518 5.34 -23.59 -3.90
CA SER A 518 6.30 -24.36 -3.08
C SER A 518 7.63 -24.55 -3.78
N ASP A 519 8.64 -24.91 -3.01
CA ASP A 519 10.00 -25.27 -3.46
C ASP A 519 10.12 -26.70 -4.01
N GLN A 520 8.98 -27.43 -4.15
CA GLN A 520 8.93 -28.79 -4.66
C GLN A 520 8.14 -28.89 -5.96
N GLU A 521 8.42 -29.91 -6.78
CA GLU A 521 7.53 -30.28 -7.89
C GLU A 521 6.17 -30.73 -7.35
N GLN A 522 5.08 -30.18 -7.94
CA GLN A 522 3.71 -30.50 -7.53
C GLN A 522 2.87 -30.98 -8.71
N SER A 523 1.88 -31.83 -8.43
CA SER A 523 0.87 -32.17 -9.42
C SER A 523 -0.29 -31.20 -9.34
N SER A 524 -0.61 -30.54 -10.48
CA SER A 524 -1.76 -29.63 -10.54
C SER A 524 -3.11 -30.37 -10.62
N SER A 525 -3.12 -31.66 -10.94
CA SER A 525 -4.34 -32.43 -11.29
C SER A 525 -5.14 -31.83 -12.47
N LEU A 526 -4.61 -30.80 -13.12
CA LEU A 526 -5.19 -30.13 -14.28
C LEU A 526 -4.51 -30.60 -15.59
N SER A 527 -5.24 -30.54 -16.68
CA SER A 527 -4.69 -30.76 -18.02
C SER A 527 -5.30 -29.78 -19.01
N VAL A 528 -4.46 -29.09 -19.76
CA VAL A 528 -4.86 -28.21 -20.86
C VAL A 528 -4.28 -28.81 -22.15
N GLU A 529 -5.14 -29.36 -23.00
CA GLU A 529 -4.70 -30.04 -24.24
C GLU A 529 -4.63 -29.08 -25.44
N ASP A 530 -5.58 -28.13 -25.53
CA ASP A 530 -5.75 -27.22 -26.68
C ASP A 530 -5.61 -25.72 -26.30
N GLY A 531 -5.10 -25.39 -25.10
CA GLY A 531 -4.92 -24.01 -24.67
C GLY A 531 -3.70 -23.31 -25.28
N THR A 532 -3.71 -21.99 -25.25
CA THR A 532 -2.58 -21.14 -25.65
C THR A 532 -1.91 -20.58 -24.41
N LEU A 533 -0.62 -20.91 -24.19
CA LEU A 533 0.18 -20.29 -23.14
C LEU A 533 0.38 -18.81 -23.47
N LEU A 534 -0.08 -17.93 -22.60
CA LEU A 534 0.09 -16.48 -22.71
C LEU A 534 1.38 -16.02 -22.02
N VAL A 535 1.62 -16.45 -20.80
CA VAL A 535 2.83 -16.14 -20.03
C VAL A 535 3.20 -17.30 -19.11
N GLY A 536 4.49 -17.41 -18.77
CA GLY A 536 4.97 -18.36 -17.78
C GLY A 536 6.40 -18.07 -17.35
N ASN A 537 6.67 -18.26 -16.08
CA ASN A 537 7.90 -17.81 -15.42
C ASN A 537 9.12 -18.73 -15.61
N TYR A 538 9.00 -19.83 -16.36
CA TYR A 538 10.11 -20.70 -16.71
C TYR A 538 10.38 -20.70 -18.22
N SER A 539 11.64 -20.89 -18.63
CA SER A 539 11.97 -21.10 -20.02
C SER A 539 11.62 -22.53 -20.48
N GLY A 540 11.21 -22.65 -21.74
CA GLY A 540 10.92 -23.97 -22.36
C GLY A 540 9.67 -24.64 -21.81
N ILE A 541 8.68 -23.86 -21.38
CA ILE A 541 7.33 -24.34 -21.03
C ILE A 541 6.68 -24.91 -22.30
N GLU A 542 6.10 -26.10 -22.20
CA GLU A 542 5.26 -26.65 -23.25
C GLU A 542 3.92 -25.92 -23.31
N THR A 543 3.34 -25.77 -24.50
CA THR A 543 2.02 -25.11 -24.66
C THR A 543 0.88 -25.89 -24.02
N THR A 544 1.09 -27.16 -23.71
CA THR A 544 0.15 -28.00 -22.95
C THR A 544 0.52 -27.98 -21.48
N LEU A 545 -0.47 -27.84 -20.62
CA LEU A 545 -0.27 -28.03 -19.17
C LEU A 545 -0.14 -29.53 -18.92
N GLY A 546 1.06 -29.99 -18.56
CA GLY A 546 1.30 -31.33 -18.05
C GLY A 546 0.80 -31.47 -16.60
N GLU A 547 0.80 -32.69 -16.08
CA GLU A 547 0.36 -32.98 -14.71
C GLU A 547 1.26 -32.37 -13.63
N THR A 548 2.46 -31.87 -13.98
CA THR A 548 3.48 -31.44 -13.00
C THR A 548 3.91 -29.99 -13.23
N LEU A 549 3.98 -29.23 -12.14
CA LEU A 549 4.54 -27.88 -12.06
C LEU A 549 5.87 -27.94 -11.30
N ARG A 550 6.88 -27.20 -11.78
CA ARG A 550 8.19 -27.03 -11.14
C ARG A 550 8.06 -26.14 -9.88
N PRO A 551 9.09 -26.07 -9.02
CA PRO A 551 9.08 -25.15 -7.88
C PRO A 551 8.73 -23.71 -8.27
N TYR A 552 7.78 -23.09 -7.59
CA TYR A 552 7.29 -21.72 -7.83
C TYR A 552 6.92 -21.44 -9.31
N GLU A 553 6.50 -22.47 -10.05
CA GLU A 553 6.09 -22.28 -11.44
C GLU A 553 4.69 -21.65 -11.53
N ALA A 554 4.59 -20.61 -12.37
CA ALA A 554 3.34 -19.92 -12.64
C ALA A 554 3.09 -19.83 -14.14
N ARG A 555 1.81 -19.98 -14.58
CA ARG A 555 1.40 -19.93 -15.99
C ARG A 555 0.01 -19.32 -16.12
N ILE A 556 -0.20 -18.58 -17.19
CA ILE A 556 -1.52 -18.13 -17.65
C ILE A 556 -1.77 -18.72 -19.04
N TYR A 557 -2.90 -19.39 -19.20
CA TYR A 557 -3.37 -19.95 -20.48
C TYR A 557 -4.66 -19.30 -20.90
N ARG A 558 -4.87 -19.15 -22.20
CA ARG A 558 -6.20 -19.01 -22.79
C ARG A 558 -6.72 -20.41 -23.13
N LEU A 559 -7.93 -20.76 -22.68
CA LEU A 559 -8.59 -22.06 -22.85
C LEU A 559 -9.41 -22.15 -24.14
#